data_bce59accd4d1191ce9a9b5387eff2230
#
_entry.id   bce59accd4d1191ce9a9b5387eff2230
#
_cell.length_a   1.000
_cell.length_b   1.000
_cell.length_c   1.000
_cell.angle_alpha   90.00
_cell.angle_beta   90.00
_cell.angle_gamma   90.00
#
_symmetry.space_group_name_H-M   'P 1'
#
loop_
_entity.id
_entity.type
_entity.pdbx_description
1 polymer ?
#
loop_
_entity_poly.entity_id
_entity_poly.type
_entity_poly.pdbx_seq_one_letter_code
_entity_poly.pdbx_strand_id
1 'polypeptide(L)'
;MIFYPEDRTKLDACTKRRACTTEKRSLPTAILIPHASYSMACEALHRSFEQAQDLKPSTVVFLGPLHQEVLAEHEPAFLFTPQSESIAIASHIHHFDITLAADLNTRFAGHVMSEDSYFTEEPALELTLPFIQSYFPDVPVLALLCGNCDKERLATYAKVLEHCTNAQNNVLFIVSANANALLPATEAAKHAAAFIETLKQGSSLSEGLRMHTISSCNTAGLDAIGRQRWGRQGWNILGMFLRGREHASISAEPDENEKRVWHISAVLGAHHANQ
;
A
#
# COMPACT_ATOMS: atom_id res chain seq x y z
N MET A 1 -15.53 -12.91 -5.03
CA MET A 1 -16.22 -11.67 -4.58
C MET A 1 -15.69 -10.56 -5.46
N ILE A 2 -16.55 -9.81 -6.15
CA ILE A 2 -16.09 -8.77 -7.08
C ILE A 2 -15.82 -7.51 -6.27
N PHE A 3 -14.55 -7.09 -6.19
CA PHE A 3 -14.13 -5.92 -5.43
C PHE A 3 -14.22 -4.62 -6.25
N TYR A 4 -14.27 -4.72 -7.57
CA TYR A 4 -14.34 -3.60 -8.52
C TYR A 4 -15.31 -3.95 -9.68
N PRO A 5 -15.79 -2.95 -10.46
CA PRO A 5 -16.62 -3.20 -11.62
C PRO A 5 -15.88 -4.00 -12.69
N GLU A 6 -16.46 -5.11 -13.16
CA GLU A 6 -15.94 -5.89 -14.30
C GLU A 6 -16.08 -5.12 -15.63
N ASP A 7 -17.09 -4.27 -15.71
CA ASP A 7 -17.33 -3.40 -16.87
C ASP A 7 -16.24 -2.31 -16.93
N ARG A 8 -15.48 -2.32 -18.02
CA ARG A 8 -14.37 -1.39 -18.24
C ARG A 8 -14.77 0.07 -18.09
N THR A 9 -15.91 0.46 -18.66
CA THR A 9 -16.36 1.86 -18.63
C THR A 9 -16.65 2.32 -17.20
N LYS A 10 -17.24 1.43 -16.39
CA LYS A 10 -17.50 1.70 -14.98
C LYS A 10 -16.21 1.74 -14.17
N LEU A 11 -15.26 0.85 -14.45
CA LEU A 11 -13.95 0.84 -13.81
C LEU A 11 -13.20 2.14 -14.12
N ASP A 12 -13.12 2.52 -15.39
CA ASP A 12 -12.48 3.76 -15.83
C ASP A 12 -13.14 4.99 -15.18
N ALA A 13 -14.47 4.99 -15.04
CA ALA A 13 -15.19 6.07 -14.36
C ALA A 13 -14.85 6.14 -12.86
N CYS A 14 -14.68 4.99 -12.19
CA CYS A 14 -14.30 4.93 -10.77
C CYS A 14 -12.85 5.38 -10.55
N THR A 15 -11.93 5.07 -11.45
CA THR A 15 -10.49 5.32 -11.28
C THR A 15 -10.00 6.60 -11.96
N LYS A 16 -10.87 7.27 -12.73
CA LYS A 16 -10.53 8.48 -13.49
C LYS A 16 -9.81 9.51 -12.63
N ARG A 17 -8.62 9.90 -13.09
CA ARG A 17 -7.82 10.96 -12.46
C ARG A 17 -8.68 12.20 -12.19
N ARG A 18 -8.64 12.68 -10.95
CA ARG A 18 -9.35 13.90 -10.50
C ARG A 18 -8.37 15.04 -10.32
N ALA A 19 -8.86 16.27 -10.41
CA ALA A 19 -8.07 17.43 -10.02
C ALA A 19 -7.86 17.42 -8.49
N CYS A 20 -6.64 17.66 -8.04
CA CYS A 20 -6.37 17.80 -6.62
C CYS A 20 -7.11 19.00 -6.06
N THR A 21 -8.00 18.80 -5.10
CA THR A 21 -8.81 19.83 -4.46
C THR A 21 -8.17 20.38 -3.19
N THR A 22 -7.11 19.73 -2.70
CA THR A 22 -6.38 20.16 -1.50
C THR A 22 -5.13 20.95 -1.85
N GLU A 23 -4.72 21.85 -0.95
CA GLU A 23 -3.44 22.55 -1.14
C GLU A 23 -2.28 21.54 -1.23
N LYS A 24 -1.54 21.61 -2.33
CA LYS A 24 -0.33 20.82 -2.52
C LYS A 24 0.76 21.36 -1.62
N ARG A 25 1.13 20.57 -0.61
CA ARG A 25 2.21 20.97 0.28
C ARG A 25 3.59 20.64 -0.29
N SER A 26 3.74 19.46 -0.86
CA SER A 26 4.99 18.96 -1.45
C SER A 26 4.72 17.61 -2.10
N LEU A 27 5.54 17.21 -3.07
CA LEU A 27 5.37 15.93 -3.73
C LEU A 27 5.76 14.78 -2.77
N PRO A 28 4.89 13.78 -2.54
CA PRO A 28 5.19 12.69 -1.63
C PRO A 28 6.21 11.72 -2.22
N THR A 29 7.01 11.09 -1.35
CA THR A 29 7.83 9.93 -1.71
C THR A 29 7.03 8.63 -1.58
N ALA A 30 6.08 8.60 -0.64
CA ALA A 30 5.19 7.45 -0.46
C ALA A 30 3.75 7.91 -0.21
N ILE A 31 2.79 7.07 -0.65
CA ILE A 31 1.38 7.18 -0.33
C ILE A 31 0.89 5.91 0.36
N LEU A 32 -0.01 6.07 1.32
CA LEU A 32 -0.74 4.98 1.97
C LEU A 32 -2.15 4.94 1.40
N ILE A 33 -2.57 3.75 1.01
CA ILE A 33 -3.89 3.47 0.44
C ILE A 33 -4.52 2.24 1.09
N PRO A 34 -5.85 2.17 1.22
CA PRO A 34 -6.54 0.95 1.62
C PRO A 34 -6.75 -0.01 0.44
N HIS A 35 -7.07 -1.28 0.77
CA HIS A 35 -7.55 -2.28 -0.19
C HIS A 35 -8.89 -2.88 0.28
N ALA A 36 -9.96 -2.28 -0.19
CA ALA A 36 -11.32 -2.77 -0.02
C ALA A 36 -12.09 -2.51 -1.31
N SER A 37 -13.29 -3.08 -1.46
CA SER A 37 -14.11 -2.82 -2.65
C SER A 37 -14.21 -1.31 -2.95
N TYR A 38 -14.31 -0.94 -4.21
CA TYR A 38 -14.37 0.48 -4.59
C TYR A 38 -15.57 1.22 -3.99
N SER A 39 -16.67 0.53 -3.70
CA SER A 39 -17.80 1.11 -2.96
C SER A 39 -17.41 1.58 -1.55
N MET A 40 -16.34 1.02 -0.98
CA MET A 40 -15.86 1.30 0.38
C MET A 40 -14.61 2.17 0.42
N ALA A 41 -13.72 2.06 -0.58
CA ALA A 41 -12.38 2.62 -0.52
C ALA A 41 -12.05 3.63 -1.64
N CYS A 42 -12.89 3.78 -2.67
CA CYS A 42 -12.60 4.60 -3.85
C CYS A 42 -12.21 6.04 -3.47
N GLU A 43 -12.90 6.67 -2.54
CA GLU A 43 -12.60 8.05 -2.12
C GLU A 43 -11.25 8.13 -1.38
N ALA A 44 -10.95 7.14 -0.53
CA ALA A 44 -9.67 7.06 0.15
C ALA A 44 -8.50 6.86 -0.83
N LEU A 45 -8.68 6.04 -1.86
CA LEU A 45 -7.71 5.84 -2.94
C LEU A 45 -7.46 7.16 -3.68
N HIS A 46 -8.51 7.83 -4.17
CA HIS A 46 -8.37 9.10 -4.84
C HIS A 46 -7.62 10.13 -4.00
N ARG A 47 -7.96 10.24 -2.71
CA ARG A 47 -7.34 11.22 -1.81
C ARG A 47 -5.81 11.09 -1.75
N SER A 48 -5.28 9.87 -1.74
CA SER A 48 -3.83 9.64 -1.75
C SER A 48 -3.21 9.85 -3.13
N PHE A 49 -3.81 9.32 -4.19
CA PHE A 49 -3.31 9.45 -5.55
C PHE A 49 -3.30 10.90 -6.05
N GLU A 50 -4.29 11.72 -5.68
CA GLU A 50 -4.37 13.15 -6.01
C GLU A 50 -3.16 13.93 -5.50
N GLN A 51 -2.60 13.56 -4.33
CA GLN A 51 -1.40 14.22 -3.80
C GLN A 51 -0.14 13.88 -4.61
N ALA A 52 -0.11 12.71 -5.22
CA ALA A 52 1.04 12.24 -6.00
C ALA A 52 0.92 12.53 -7.51
N GLN A 53 -0.22 13.02 -7.99
CA GLN A 53 -0.55 13.08 -9.42
C GLN A 53 0.40 13.90 -10.31
N ASP A 54 1.18 14.82 -9.74
CA ASP A 54 2.15 15.64 -10.48
C ASP A 54 3.57 15.06 -10.46
N LEU A 55 3.75 13.93 -9.75
CA LEU A 55 4.98 13.17 -9.84
C LEU A 55 5.13 12.60 -11.25
N LYS A 56 6.38 12.42 -11.65
CA LYS A 56 6.77 11.69 -12.84
C LYS A 56 7.71 10.55 -12.42
N PRO A 57 7.19 9.54 -11.73
CA PRO A 57 8.04 8.45 -11.27
C PRO A 57 8.57 7.64 -12.46
N SER A 58 9.81 7.17 -12.38
CA SER A 58 10.35 6.21 -13.33
C SER A 58 9.83 4.80 -13.05
N THR A 59 9.49 4.54 -11.79
CA THR A 59 8.93 3.26 -11.33
C THR A 59 8.00 3.52 -10.14
N VAL A 60 6.89 2.80 -10.10
CA VAL A 60 6.04 2.68 -8.90
C VAL A 60 6.44 1.40 -8.17
N VAL A 61 6.78 1.52 -6.90
CA VAL A 61 7.02 0.35 -6.03
C VAL A 61 5.80 0.16 -5.14
N PHE A 62 5.01 -0.86 -5.47
CA PHE A 62 3.83 -1.27 -4.71
C PHE A 62 4.23 -2.22 -3.58
N LEU A 63 3.82 -1.92 -2.36
CA LEU A 63 4.04 -2.73 -1.17
C LEU A 63 2.69 -3.22 -0.64
N GLY A 64 2.39 -4.50 -0.85
CA GLY A 64 1.16 -5.15 -0.40
C GLY A 64 1.40 -6.17 0.70
N PRO A 65 0.38 -6.49 1.52
CA PRO A 65 0.38 -7.71 2.32
C PRO A 65 0.22 -8.91 1.38
N LEU A 66 0.73 -10.06 1.77
CA LEU A 66 0.35 -11.32 1.20
C LEU A 66 -0.75 -11.93 2.07
N HIS A 67 -1.97 -12.06 1.52
CA HIS A 67 -3.10 -12.64 2.24
C HIS A 67 -3.15 -14.17 2.17
N GLN A 68 -2.39 -14.75 1.24
CA GLN A 68 -2.23 -16.20 1.14
C GLN A 68 -1.14 -16.69 2.10
N GLU A 69 -1.25 -17.93 2.53
CA GLU A 69 -0.19 -18.59 3.31
C GLU A 69 1.01 -18.93 2.41
N VAL A 70 2.22 -18.64 2.90
CA VAL A 70 3.45 -18.96 2.19
C VAL A 70 3.66 -20.48 2.21
N LEU A 71 3.84 -21.08 1.05
CA LEU A 71 4.11 -22.50 0.91
C LEU A 71 5.47 -22.84 1.54
N ALA A 72 5.55 -23.97 2.24
CA ALA A 72 6.79 -24.41 2.92
C ALA A 72 7.99 -24.55 1.97
N GLU A 73 7.75 -24.91 0.71
CA GLU A 73 8.78 -25.03 -0.31
C GLU A 73 9.36 -23.66 -0.78
N HIS A 74 8.64 -22.58 -0.52
CA HIS A 74 9.08 -21.21 -0.83
C HIS A 74 9.83 -20.55 0.34
N GLU A 75 9.80 -21.17 1.53
CA GLU A 75 10.60 -20.71 2.65
C GLU A 75 12.13 -20.82 2.32
N PRO A 76 12.99 -19.91 2.77
CA PRO A 76 12.74 -18.81 3.71
C PRO A 76 12.35 -17.47 3.06
N ALA A 77 11.99 -17.42 1.77
CA ALA A 77 11.53 -16.19 1.14
C ALA A 77 10.28 -15.64 1.84
N PHE A 78 10.19 -14.33 1.93
CA PHE A 78 9.07 -13.61 2.56
C PHE A 78 8.62 -12.39 1.77
N LEU A 79 9.39 -11.97 0.78
CA LEU A 79 9.01 -10.96 -0.20
C LEU A 79 8.84 -11.62 -1.56
N PHE A 80 7.74 -11.34 -2.21
CA PHE A 80 7.40 -11.95 -3.48
C PHE A 80 7.21 -10.89 -4.55
N THR A 81 7.74 -11.17 -5.76
CA THR A 81 7.58 -10.36 -6.97
C THR A 81 6.93 -11.21 -8.05
N PRO A 82 6.20 -10.62 -9.05
CA PRO A 82 5.70 -11.40 -10.17
C PRO A 82 6.85 -11.88 -11.06
N GLN A 83 6.65 -13.04 -11.68
CA GLN A 83 7.48 -13.55 -12.78
C GLN A 83 7.01 -13.01 -14.13
N SER A 84 5.71 -12.89 -14.29
CA SER A 84 5.07 -12.42 -15.51
C SER A 84 5.37 -10.94 -15.76
N GLU A 85 5.55 -10.59 -17.04
CA GLU A 85 5.77 -9.20 -17.45
C GLU A 85 4.55 -8.30 -17.27
N SER A 86 3.37 -8.89 -17.14
CA SER A 86 2.11 -8.15 -17.01
C SER A 86 0.99 -8.99 -16.43
N ILE A 87 -0.02 -8.30 -15.94
CA ILE A 87 -1.30 -8.87 -15.50
C ILE A 87 -2.46 -8.14 -16.18
N ALA A 88 -3.53 -8.86 -16.51
CA ALA A 88 -4.74 -8.28 -17.05
C ALA A 88 -5.81 -8.13 -15.95
N ILE A 89 -6.31 -6.90 -15.75
CA ILE A 89 -7.42 -6.59 -14.85
C ILE A 89 -8.49 -5.85 -15.62
N ALA A 90 -9.70 -6.40 -15.67
CA ALA A 90 -10.86 -5.83 -16.39
C ALA A 90 -10.52 -5.32 -17.80
N SER A 91 -9.78 -6.12 -18.57
CA SER A 91 -9.32 -5.82 -19.95
C SER A 91 -8.25 -4.75 -20.09
N HIS A 92 -7.68 -4.25 -18.99
CA HIS A 92 -6.45 -3.46 -19.00
C HIS A 92 -5.23 -4.33 -18.71
N ILE A 93 -4.15 -4.10 -19.46
CA ILE A 93 -2.86 -4.76 -19.23
C ILE A 93 -1.99 -3.82 -18.40
N HIS A 94 -1.50 -4.34 -17.28
CA HIS A 94 -0.61 -3.62 -16.37
C HIS A 94 0.78 -4.26 -16.44
N HIS A 95 1.81 -3.47 -16.72
CA HIS A 95 3.17 -3.94 -16.89
C HIS A 95 3.96 -3.90 -15.58
N PHE A 96 4.73 -4.95 -15.32
CA PHE A 96 5.63 -5.05 -14.18
C PHE A 96 7.07 -4.70 -14.55
N ASP A 97 7.81 -4.17 -13.59
CA ASP A 97 9.25 -3.95 -13.69
C ASP A 97 10.00 -5.26 -13.38
N ILE A 98 10.00 -6.18 -14.34
CA ILE A 98 10.64 -7.49 -14.20
C ILE A 98 12.17 -7.37 -14.14
N THR A 99 12.76 -6.30 -14.68
CA THR A 99 14.20 -6.05 -14.60
C THR A 99 14.63 -5.78 -13.17
N LEU A 100 13.91 -4.89 -12.49
CA LEU A 100 14.15 -4.61 -11.08
C LEU A 100 13.80 -5.82 -10.19
N ALA A 101 12.72 -6.56 -10.52
CA ALA A 101 12.37 -7.80 -9.82
C ALA A 101 13.50 -8.85 -9.91
N ALA A 102 14.08 -9.07 -11.08
CA ALA A 102 15.19 -10.01 -11.29
C ALA A 102 16.47 -9.59 -10.54
N ASP A 103 16.77 -8.28 -10.51
CA ASP A 103 17.89 -7.75 -9.74
C ASP A 103 17.69 -7.98 -8.23
N LEU A 104 16.47 -7.73 -7.71
CA LEU A 104 16.15 -8.03 -6.32
C LEU A 104 16.27 -9.52 -5.98
N ASN A 105 15.76 -10.41 -6.83
CA ASN A 105 15.89 -11.86 -6.64
C ASN A 105 17.36 -12.30 -6.56
N THR A 106 18.22 -11.71 -7.37
CA THR A 106 19.65 -12.01 -7.38
C THR A 106 20.34 -11.47 -6.13
N ARG A 107 20.09 -10.22 -5.79
CA ARG A 107 20.77 -9.51 -4.71
C ARG A 107 20.31 -9.97 -3.32
N PHE A 108 19.04 -10.32 -3.18
CA PHE A 108 18.42 -10.75 -1.92
C PHE A 108 17.96 -12.20 -1.99
N ALA A 109 18.74 -13.05 -2.68
CA ALA A 109 18.46 -14.47 -2.83
C ALA A 109 18.12 -15.13 -1.47
N GLY A 110 17.08 -15.96 -1.46
CA GLY A 110 16.54 -16.58 -0.24
C GLY A 110 15.63 -15.67 0.60
N HIS A 111 15.49 -14.39 0.27
CA HIS A 111 14.57 -13.48 0.93
C HIS A 111 13.51 -12.94 -0.02
N VAL A 112 13.89 -12.69 -1.27
CA VAL A 112 13.00 -12.27 -2.37
C VAL A 112 12.88 -13.43 -3.35
N MET A 113 11.65 -13.68 -3.82
CA MET A 113 11.34 -14.75 -4.77
C MET A 113 10.31 -14.25 -5.79
N SER A 114 10.47 -14.61 -7.07
CA SER A 114 9.42 -14.37 -8.07
C SER A 114 8.51 -15.60 -8.15
N GLU A 115 7.20 -15.37 -7.91
CA GLU A 115 6.19 -16.43 -7.89
C GLU A 115 4.80 -15.87 -8.22
N ASP A 116 4.29 -16.17 -9.41
CA ASP A 116 3.03 -15.62 -9.91
C ASP A 116 1.79 -16.07 -9.14
N SER A 117 1.83 -17.24 -8.50
CA SER A 117 0.68 -17.79 -7.77
C SER A 117 0.20 -16.87 -6.64
N TYR A 118 1.12 -16.10 -6.02
CA TYR A 118 0.80 -15.15 -4.97
C TYR A 118 0.14 -13.85 -5.46
N PHE A 119 0.21 -13.59 -6.74
CA PHE A 119 -0.39 -12.40 -7.36
C PHE A 119 -1.77 -12.69 -7.95
N THR A 120 -2.12 -13.96 -8.06
CA THR A 120 -3.46 -14.37 -8.51
C THR A 120 -4.46 -14.11 -7.40
N GLU A 121 -5.46 -13.29 -7.69
CA GLU A 121 -6.51 -12.93 -6.73
C GLU A 121 -6.02 -12.21 -5.45
N GLU A 122 -4.84 -11.52 -5.51
CA GLU A 122 -4.41 -10.67 -4.39
C GLU A 122 -5.13 -9.30 -4.45
N PRO A 123 -6.13 -9.07 -3.59
CA PRO A 123 -7.01 -7.90 -3.71
C PRO A 123 -6.26 -6.58 -3.53
N ALA A 124 -5.18 -6.57 -2.73
CA ALA A 124 -4.41 -5.35 -2.50
C ALA A 124 -3.78 -4.82 -3.78
N LEU A 125 -3.27 -5.70 -4.65
CA LEU A 125 -2.70 -5.33 -5.93
C LEU A 125 -3.77 -5.05 -6.97
N GLU A 126 -4.75 -5.96 -7.13
CA GLU A 126 -5.81 -5.84 -8.15
C GLU A 126 -6.59 -4.53 -8.03
N LEU A 127 -6.89 -4.10 -6.80
CA LEU A 127 -7.60 -2.84 -6.55
C LEU A 127 -6.75 -1.60 -6.81
N THR A 128 -5.42 -1.73 -6.76
CA THR A 128 -4.51 -0.60 -6.90
C THR A 128 -4.08 -0.35 -8.33
N LEU A 129 -3.87 -1.39 -9.13
CA LEU A 129 -3.33 -1.27 -10.49
C LEU A 129 -4.16 -0.35 -11.40
N PRO A 130 -5.50 -0.38 -11.41
CA PRO A 130 -6.29 0.55 -12.23
C PRO A 130 -6.10 2.03 -11.84
N PHE A 131 -5.86 2.32 -10.57
CA PHE A 131 -5.52 3.67 -10.13
C PHE A 131 -4.11 4.08 -10.59
N ILE A 132 -3.12 3.17 -10.47
CA ILE A 132 -1.78 3.44 -10.99
C ILE A 132 -1.85 3.75 -12.49
N GLN A 133 -2.55 2.95 -13.28
CA GLN A 133 -2.73 3.18 -14.71
C GLN A 133 -3.37 4.53 -15.02
N SER A 134 -4.35 4.95 -14.23
CA SER A 134 -5.06 6.21 -14.46
C SER A 134 -4.23 7.44 -14.08
N TYR A 135 -3.44 7.37 -13.01
CA TYR A 135 -2.65 8.49 -12.51
C TYR A 135 -1.23 8.54 -13.08
N PHE A 136 -0.66 7.39 -13.40
CA PHE A 136 0.71 7.22 -13.91
C PHE A 136 0.72 6.26 -15.11
N PRO A 137 0.11 6.63 -16.24
CA PRO A 137 0.08 5.78 -17.42
C PRO A 137 1.52 5.45 -17.86
N ASP A 138 1.71 4.22 -18.33
CA ASP A 138 2.96 3.71 -18.87
C ASP A 138 4.14 3.61 -17.87
N VAL A 139 3.91 3.87 -16.57
CA VAL A 139 4.94 3.70 -15.54
C VAL A 139 4.97 2.22 -15.10
N PRO A 140 6.13 1.54 -15.18
CA PRO A 140 6.23 0.15 -14.74
C PRO A 140 6.05 0.03 -13.22
N VAL A 141 5.49 -1.10 -12.79
CA VAL A 141 5.20 -1.38 -11.39
C VAL A 141 6.09 -2.51 -10.88
N LEU A 142 6.93 -2.24 -9.91
CA LEU A 142 7.50 -3.30 -9.08
C LEU A 142 6.50 -3.66 -7.99
N ALA A 143 5.85 -4.81 -8.08
CA ALA A 143 4.96 -5.29 -7.02
C ALA A 143 5.74 -6.16 -6.03
N LEU A 144 5.68 -5.81 -4.75
CA LEU A 144 6.26 -6.54 -3.64
C LEU A 144 5.14 -6.94 -2.67
N LEU A 145 4.86 -8.24 -2.56
CA LEU A 145 3.97 -8.79 -1.55
C LEU A 145 4.79 -9.32 -0.38
N CYS A 146 4.40 -8.94 0.84
CA CYS A 146 5.09 -9.32 2.05
C CYS A 146 4.30 -10.38 2.81
N GLY A 147 4.88 -11.56 2.96
CA GLY A 147 4.38 -12.61 3.82
C GLY A 147 4.75 -12.37 5.29
N ASN A 148 5.02 -13.44 6.02
CA ASN A 148 5.38 -13.35 7.44
C ASN A 148 6.73 -12.63 7.62
N CYS A 149 6.74 -11.52 8.35
CA CYS A 149 7.91 -10.64 8.49
C CYS A 149 8.21 -10.36 9.97
N ASP A 150 9.23 -11.03 10.49
CA ASP A 150 9.79 -10.79 11.81
C ASP A 150 10.78 -9.60 11.83
N LYS A 151 11.45 -9.39 12.94
CA LYS A 151 12.39 -8.27 13.12
C LYS A 151 13.62 -8.34 12.18
N GLU A 152 14.12 -9.55 11.88
CA GLU A 152 15.28 -9.77 11.01
C GLU A 152 14.88 -9.56 9.54
N ARG A 153 13.77 -10.14 9.14
CA ARG A 153 13.15 -9.97 7.82
C ARG A 153 12.81 -8.50 7.56
N LEU A 154 12.32 -7.77 8.55
CA LEU A 154 12.05 -6.34 8.44
C LEU A 154 13.33 -5.52 8.15
N ALA A 155 14.48 -5.90 8.71
CA ALA A 155 15.76 -5.24 8.39
C ALA A 155 16.16 -5.49 6.92
N THR A 156 15.93 -6.70 6.42
CA THR A 156 16.16 -7.04 5.01
C THR A 156 15.17 -6.31 4.11
N TYR A 157 13.89 -6.24 4.49
CA TYR A 157 12.89 -5.49 3.72
C TYR A 157 13.29 -4.02 3.54
N ALA A 158 13.76 -3.37 4.62
CA ALA A 158 14.25 -2.00 4.53
C ALA A 158 15.43 -1.84 3.56
N LYS A 159 16.36 -2.81 3.50
CA LYS A 159 17.46 -2.82 2.53
C LYS A 159 16.98 -3.03 1.08
N VAL A 160 15.93 -3.83 0.88
CA VAL A 160 15.29 -3.99 -0.43
C VAL A 160 14.73 -2.65 -0.90
N LEU A 161 14.01 -1.91 -0.06
CA LEU A 161 13.48 -0.59 -0.42
C LEU A 161 14.58 0.46 -0.65
N GLU A 162 15.65 0.44 0.15
CA GLU A 162 16.82 1.29 -0.08
C GLU A 162 17.45 0.99 -1.45
N HIS A 163 17.55 -0.30 -1.82
CA HIS A 163 18.05 -0.69 -3.12
C HIS A 163 17.14 -0.18 -4.25
N CYS A 164 15.82 -0.31 -4.15
CA CYS A 164 14.88 0.25 -5.13
C CYS A 164 15.08 1.77 -5.30
N THR A 165 15.26 2.50 -4.19
CA THR A 165 15.52 3.94 -4.23
C THR A 165 16.83 4.30 -4.93
N ASN A 166 17.87 3.48 -4.76
CA ASN A 166 19.20 3.73 -5.35
C ASN A 166 19.30 3.27 -6.81
N ALA A 167 18.55 2.23 -7.20
CA ALA A 167 18.58 1.67 -8.55
C ALA A 167 17.75 2.49 -9.56
N GLN A 168 16.79 3.27 -9.07
CA GLN A 168 15.84 4.01 -9.89
C GLN A 168 15.85 5.50 -9.56
N ASN A 169 15.68 6.33 -10.58
CA ASN A 169 15.49 7.76 -10.40
C ASN A 169 13.99 8.03 -10.14
N ASN A 170 13.66 8.75 -9.07
CA ASN A 170 12.30 9.20 -8.80
C ASN A 170 11.28 8.06 -8.63
N VAL A 171 11.39 7.31 -7.55
CA VAL A 171 10.48 6.21 -7.19
C VAL A 171 9.30 6.76 -6.40
N LEU A 172 8.09 6.31 -6.74
CA LEU A 172 6.91 6.47 -5.87
C LEU A 172 6.62 5.14 -5.17
N PHE A 173 6.64 5.16 -3.84
CA PHE A 173 6.19 4.01 -3.05
C PHE A 173 4.69 4.10 -2.78
N ILE A 174 3.97 3.01 -3.03
CA ILE A 174 2.55 2.87 -2.70
C ILE A 174 2.41 1.74 -1.68
N VAL A 175 2.04 2.08 -0.46
CA VAL A 175 1.81 1.07 0.59
C VAL A 175 0.32 0.82 0.71
N SER A 176 -0.09 -0.43 0.53
CA SER A 176 -1.48 -0.84 0.66
C SER A 176 -1.72 -1.48 2.02
N ALA A 177 -2.54 -0.84 2.87
CA ALA A 177 -2.90 -1.35 4.19
C ALA A 177 -4.24 -0.79 4.68
N ASN A 178 -5.04 -1.65 5.34
CA ASN A 178 -6.20 -1.22 6.10
C ASN A 178 -5.78 -0.86 7.54
N ALA A 179 -6.47 0.07 8.18
CA ALA A 179 -6.07 0.53 9.51
C ALA A 179 -6.26 -0.53 10.60
N ASN A 180 -7.23 -1.44 10.40
CA ASN A 180 -7.54 -2.52 11.34
C ASN A 180 -8.15 -3.71 10.59
N ALA A 181 -8.10 -4.89 11.22
CA ALA A 181 -8.85 -6.06 10.79
C ALA A 181 -10.37 -5.85 10.95
N LEU A 182 -11.18 -6.76 10.39
CA LEU A 182 -12.63 -6.74 10.56
C LEU A 182 -13.02 -7.06 12.01
N LEU A 183 -13.17 -6.03 12.84
CA LEU A 183 -13.41 -6.09 14.29
C LEU A 183 -14.74 -5.45 14.69
N PRO A 184 -15.32 -5.76 15.87
CA PRO A 184 -16.44 -5.03 16.43
C PRO A 184 -16.16 -3.53 16.48
N ALA A 185 -17.18 -2.69 16.35
CA ALA A 185 -17.03 -1.24 16.14
C ALA A 185 -16.11 -0.55 17.15
N THR A 186 -16.28 -0.84 18.43
CA THR A 186 -15.47 -0.24 19.51
C THR A 186 -14.00 -0.66 19.42
N GLU A 187 -13.74 -1.93 19.15
CA GLU A 187 -12.38 -2.46 19.00
C GLU A 187 -11.72 -1.94 17.71
N ALA A 188 -12.46 -1.95 16.60
CA ALA A 188 -12.02 -1.38 15.33
C ALA A 188 -11.58 0.09 15.47
N ALA A 189 -12.38 0.90 16.20
CA ALA A 189 -12.06 2.30 16.47
C ALA A 189 -10.77 2.45 17.30
N LYS A 190 -10.58 1.64 18.35
CA LYS A 190 -9.36 1.65 19.16
C LYS A 190 -8.12 1.30 18.34
N HIS A 191 -8.17 0.22 17.55
CA HIS A 191 -7.06 -0.22 16.71
C HIS A 191 -6.73 0.79 15.61
N ALA A 192 -7.75 1.37 14.96
CA ALA A 192 -7.55 2.40 13.94
C ALA A 192 -6.99 3.70 14.53
N ALA A 193 -7.41 4.12 15.71
CA ALA A 193 -6.85 5.28 16.39
C ALA A 193 -5.37 5.06 16.76
N ALA A 194 -5.03 3.88 17.32
CA ALA A 194 -3.65 3.52 17.63
C ALA A 194 -2.77 3.46 16.35
N PHE A 195 -3.30 2.91 15.26
CA PHE A 195 -2.63 2.89 13.97
C PHE A 195 -2.28 4.30 13.47
N ILE A 196 -3.26 5.22 13.47
CA ILE A 196 -3.06 6.61 13.04
C ILE A 196 -2.03 7.33 13.92
N GLU A 197 -2.13 7.18 15.23
CA GLU A 197 -1.21 7.84 16.15
C GLU A 197 0.23 7.35 15.95
N THR A 198 0.40 6.02 15.78
CA THR A 198 1.70 5.40 15.49
C THR A 198 2.29 5.89 14.16
N LEU A 199 1.45 6.00 13.11
CA LEU A 199 1.86 6.57 11.81
C LEU A 199 2.33 8.02 11.94
N LYS A 200 1.57 8.87 12.64
CA LYS A 200 1.92 10.29 12.85
C LYS A 200 3.24 10.46 13.60
N GLN A 201 3.50 9.57 14.55
CA GLN A 201 4.73 9.60 15.35
C GLN A 201 5.94 8.98 14.61
N GLY A 202 5.73 8.29 13.49
CA GLY A 202 6.78 7.52 12.83
C GLY A 202 7.32 6.35 13.67
N SER A 203 6.48 5.84 14.59
CA SER A 203 6.82 4.71 15.47
C SER A 203 6.55 3.37 14.78
N SER A 204 7.02 2.24 15.39
CA SER A 204 6.85 0.90 14.82
C SER A 204 5.44 0.38 14.97
N LEU A 205 4.80 0.09 13.84
CA LEU A 205 3.48 -0.55 13.76
C LEU A 205 3.54 -2.05 14.10
N SER A 206 4.64 -2.72 13.74
CA SER A 206 4.85 -4.14 14.06
C SER A 206 4.94 -4.37 15.58
N GLU A 207 5.41 -3.39 16.35
CA GLU A 207 5.35 -3.45 17.80
C GLU A 207 3.91 -3.40 18.31
N GLY A 208 3.08 -2.51 17.78
CA GLY A 208 1.66 -2.43 18.10
C GLY A 208 0.89 -3.70 17.71
N LEU A 209 1.25 -4.31 16.56
CA LEU A 209 0.68 -5.60 16.15
C LEU A 209 1.02 -6.69 17.16
N ARG A 210 2.28 -6.79 17.60
CA ARG A 210 2.75 -7.77 18.60
C ARG A 210 2.08 -7.55 19.96
N MET A 211 1.77 -6.31 20.32
CA MET A 211 1.07 -5.95 21.57
C MET A 211 -0.46 -6.03 21.45
N HIS A 212 -0.98 -6.47 20.31
CA HIS A 212 -2.42 -6.51 20.00
C HIS A 212 -3.16 -5.17 20.14
N THR A 213 -2.46 -4.04 19.99
CA THR A 213 -3.06 -2.70 19.97
C THR A 213 -3.33 -2.20 18.55
N ILE A 214 -2.73 -2.86 17.54
CA ILE A 214 -2.91 -2.62 16.12
C ILE A 214 -3.24 -3.95 15.45
N SER A 215 -4.05 -3.92 14.40
CA SER A 215 -4.44 -5.11 13.61
C SER A 215 -4.41 -4.84 12.10
N SER A 216 -3.56 -3.93 11.66
CA SER A 216 -3.33 -3.64 10.24
C SER A 216 -2.65 -4.80 9.53
N CYS A 217 -3.02 -5.04 8.28
CA CYS A 217 -2.52 -6.17 7.48
C CYS A 217 -1.10 -5.98 6.92
N ASN A 218 -0.59 -4.74 6.83
CA ASN A 218 0.74 -4.46 6.23
C ASN A 218 1.60 -3.55 7.12
N THR A 219 1.73 -3.91 8.39
CA THR A 219 2.61 -3.19 9.31
C THR A 219 4.07 -3.28 8.89
N ALA A 220 4.49 -4.41 8.31
CA ALA A 220 5.86 -4.63 7.85
C ALA A 220 6.27 -3.68 6.74
N GLY A 221 5.42 -3.48 5.73
CA GLY A 221 5.69 -2.53 4.63
C GLY A 221 5.80 -1.09 5.13
N LEU A 222 4.91 -0.69 6.04
CA LEU A 222 4.94 0.64 6.66
C LEU A 222 6.19 0.84 7.53
N ASP A 223 6.57 -0.15 8.33
CA ASP A 223 7.79 -0.08 9.15
C ASP A 223 9.06 -0.10 8.29
N ALA A 224 9.07 -0.84 7.16
CA ALA A 224 10.19 -0.82 6.23
C ALA A 224 10.39 0.57 5.60
N ILE A 225 9.30 1.26 5.25
CA ILE A 225 9.30 2.67 4.84
C ILE A 225 9.81 3.56 5.97
N GLY A 226 9.33 3.39 7.21
CA GLY A 226 9.77 4.17 8.37
C GLY A 226 11.27 4.07 8.68
N ARG A 227 11.94 3.00 8.23
CA ARG A 227 13.41 2.82 8.36
C ARG A 227 14.22 3.55 7.29
N GLN A 228 13.60 4.04 6.21
CA GLN A 228 14.27 4.85 5.21
C GLN A 228 14.64 6.22 5.79
N ARG A 229 15.72 6.85 5.29
CA ARG A 229 16.13 8.19 5.73
C ARG A 229 15.01 9.22 5.58
N TRP A 230 14.29 9.15 4.44
CA TRP A 230 13.15 10.00 4.12
C TRP A 230 11.85 9.53 4.81
N GLY A 231 11.80 8.30 5.30
CA GLY A 231 10.64 7.67 5.94
C GLY A 231 10.49 7.98 7.44
N ARG A 232 11.50 8.58 8.08
CA ARG A 232 11.52 8.83 9.54
C ARG A 232 10.57 9.94 10.00
N GLN A 233 10.07 10.73 9.07
CA GLN A 233 9.02 11.71 9.35
C GLN A 233 7.69 10.96 9.50
N GLY A 234 6.84 11.40 10.43
CA GLY A 234 5.51 10.82 10.56
C GLY A 234 4.66 11.04 9.30
N TRP A 235 3.71 10.15 9.07
CA TRP A 235 2.77 10.26 7.96
C TRP A 235 1.78 11.42 8.18
N ASN A 236 1.51 12.16 7.11
CA ASN A 236 0.45 13.16 7.08
C ASN A 236 -0.86 12.46 6.69
N ILE A 237 -1.80 12.39 7.60
CA ILE A 237 -3.12 11.77 7.37
C ILE A 237 -3.97 12.74 6.56
N LEU A 238 -4.46 12.28 5.41
CA LEU A 238 -5.29 13.05 4.50
C LEU A 238 -6.79 12.84 4.73
N GLY A 239 -7.17 11.67 5.19
CA GLY A 239 -8.57 11.32 5.44
C GLY A 239 -8.73 9.99 6.17
N MET A 240 -9.86 9.86 6.86
CA MET A 240 -10.31 8.67 7.57
C MET A 240 -11.67 8.28 7.03
N PHE A 241 -11.82 7.06 6.57
CA PHE A 241 -13.01 6.61 5.86
C PHE A 241 -13.61 5.37 6.51
N LEU A 242 -14.92 5.36 6.60
CA LEU A 242 -15.69 4.21 7.02
C LEU A 242 -16.88 4.04 6.06
N ARG A 243 -17.04 2.83 5.48
CA ARG A 243 -18.13 2.55 4.53
C ARG A 243 -18.21 3.54 3.35
N GLY A 244 -17.06 3.92 2.81
CA GLY A 244 -16.96 4.84 1.68
C GLY A 244 -17.22 6.31 2.02
N ARG A 245 -17.38 6.67 3.30
CA ARG A 245 -17.60 8.04 3.75
C ARG A 245 -16.41 8.54 4.56
N GLU A 246 -16.05 9.79 4.35
CA GLU A 246 -15.03 10.47 5.15
C GLU A 246 -15.60 10.90 6.51
N HIS A 247 -14.81 10.72 7.57
CA HIS A 247 -15.12 11.10 8.94
C HIS A 247 -14.05 12.05 9.48
N ALA A 248 -14.47 13.03 10.28
CA ALA A 248 -13.55 14.00 10.89
C ALA A 248 -12.69 13.36 12.01
N SER A 249 -13.17 12.27 12.62
CA SER A 249 -12.45 11.53 13.66
C SER A 249 -12.86 10.07 13.67
N ILE A 250 -12.00 9.22 14.20
CA ILE A 250 -12.33 7.83 14.48
C ILE A 250 -13.23 7.79 15.73
N SER A 251 -14.42 7.23 15.59
CA SER A 251 -15.39 7.06 16.68
C SER A 251 -15.98 5.65 16.67
N ALA A 252 -16.32 5.16 17.86
CA ALA A 252 -17.17 4.01 18.03
C ALA A 252 -18.63 4.50 17.92
N GLU A 253 -19.25 4.35 16.76
CA GLU A 253 -20.67 4.60 16.61
C GLU A 253 -21.53 3.47 17.19
N PRO A 254 -22.82 3.72 17.51
CA PRO A 254 -23.57 2.99 18.54
C PRO A 254 -23.93 1.53 18.27
N ASP A 255 -23.55 0.91 17.19
CA ASP A 255 -23.80 -0.52 16.98
C ASP A 255 -22.54 -1.35 17.29
N GLU A 256 -22.39 -1.71 18.58
CA GLU A 256 -21.21 -2.43 19.10
C GLU A 256 -21.00 -3.81 18.45
N ASN A 257 -22.05 -4.44 17.92
CA ASN A 257 -21.97 -5.78 17.31
C ASN A 257 -21.56 -5.75 15.84
N GLU A 258 -21.61 -4.59 15.21
CA GLU A 258 -21.24 -4.49 13.81
C GLU A 258 -19.72 -4.48 13.61
N LYS A 259 -19.23 -5.41 12.80
CA LYS A 259 -17.81 -5.45 12.43
C LYS A 259 -17.47 -4.35 11.42
N ARG A 260 -16.33 -3.69 11.63
CA ARG A 260 -15.89 -2.53 10.82
C ARG A 260 -14.42 -2.59 10.48
N VAL A 261 -14.07 -2.00 9.33
CA VAL A 261 -12.69 -1.71 8.91
C VAL A 261 -12.60 -0.22 8.59
N TRP A 262 -11.65 0.47 9.19
CA TRP A 262 -11.30 1.83 8.86
C TRP A 262 -10.28 1.87 7.73
N HIS A 263 -10.48 2.77 6.80
CA HIS A 263 -9.61 3.01 5.67
C HIS A 263 -8.96 4.38 5.81
N ILE A 264 -7.64 4.44 5.63
CA ILE A 264 -6.85 5.66 5.84
C ILE A 264 -6.16 6.04 4.54
N SER A 265 -6.23 7.32 4.22
CA SER A 265 -5.38 7.97 3.23
C SER A 265 -4.29 8.73 3.92
N ALA A 266 -3.04 8.55 3.51
CA ALA A 266 -1.93 9.32 4.05
C ALA A 266 -0.80 9.49 3.02
N VAL A 267 0.06 10.46 3.26
CA VAL A 267 1.28 10.69 2.47
C VAL A 267 2.50 10.86 3.36
N LEU A 268 3.65 10.50 2.84
CA LEU A 268 4.93 10.60 3.53
C LEU A 268 5.98 11.24 2.63
N GLY A 269 6.78 12.10 3.23
CA GLY A 269 7.90 12.76 2.55
C GLY A 269 7.47 14.00 1.77
N ALA A 270 8.41 14.93 1.73
CA ALA A 270 8.43 16.06 0.83
C ALA A 270 9.69 15.89 -0.01
N HIS A 271 9.57 15.59 -1.29
CA HIS A 271 10.65 15.97 -2.18
C HIS A 271 10.70 17.50 -2.16
N HIS A 272 11.64 18.07 -1.41
CA HIS A 272 12.12 19.38 -1.78
C HIS A 272 12.70 19.18 -3.17
N ALA A 273 12.01 19.70 -4.18
CA ALA A 273 12.59 19.84 -5.49
C ALA A 273 13.92 20.58 -5.25
N ASN A 274 15.02 19.86 -5.36
CA ASN A 274 16.34 20.50 -5.37
C ASN A 274 16.30 21.48 -6.53
N GLN A 275 16.37 22.74 -6.16
CA GLN A 275 16.61 23.87 -7.04
C GLN A 275 17.91 23.70 -7.84
#